data_b7a4a39e859465e8defeb7b053762093
#
_entry.id   b7a4a39e859465e8defeb7b053762093
#
_cell.length_a   1.000
_cell.length_b   1.000
_cell.length_c   1.000
_cell.angle_alpha   90.00
_cell.angle_beta   90.00
_cell.angle_gamma   90.00
#
_symmetry.space_group_name_H-M   'P 1'
#
loop_
_entity.id
_entity.type
_entity.pdbx_description
1 polymer ?
#
loop_
_entity_poly.entity_id
_entity_poly.type
_entity_poly.pdbx_seq_one_letter_code
_entity_poly.pdbx_strand_id
1 'polypeptide(L)'
;MLVPLFLVTACSSMPGVLEGNDLSHLSLRDKRMSDKKVKVLNEIPAQSQVLGQVSSERCQSTAFSDAPLEKTLLVDMKAEAYRLGANAIGDIKLSQRGAMGEGCWNVHTATANMLVVE
;
A
#
# COMPACT_ATOMS: atom_id res chain seq x y z
N MET A 1 -47.36 -17.91 6.42
CA MET A 1 -46.19 -17.95 7.28
C MET A 1 -44.99 -17.38 6.54
N LEU A 2 -44.53 -16.29 7.01
CA LEU A 2 -43.46 -15.54 6.35
C LEU A 2 -42.13 -15.83 6.96
N VAL A 3 -41.25 -16.31 6.13
CA VAL A 3 -39.85 -16.44 6.53
C VAL A 3 -39.16 -15.17 6.09
N PRO A 4 -38.66 -14.39 7.03
CA PRO A 4 -37.91 -13.21 6.64
C PRO A 4 -36.61 -13.67 5.96
N LEU A 5 -36.49 -13.28 4.74
CA LEU A 5 -35.27 -13.48 4.04
C LEU A 5 -34.31 -12.39 4.43
N PHE A 6 -33.37 -12.73 5.26
CA PHE A 6 -32.33 -11.80 5.60
C PHE A 6 -31.28 -11.86 4.52
N LEU A 7 -31.34 -10.90 3.66
CA LEU A 7 -30.23 -10.63 2.80
C LEU A 7 -29.13 -9.97 3.62
N VAL A 8 -28.26 -10.77 4.10
CA VAL A 8 -27.01 -10.24 4.60
C VAL A 8 -26.18 -9.89 3.39
N THR A 9 -26.32 -8.70 2.94
CA THR A 9 -25.34 -8.16 2.04
C THR A 9 -24.09 -7.93 2.84
N ALA A 10 -23.26 -8.89 2.88
CA ALA A 10 -21.91 -8.64 3.30
C ALA A 10 -21.32 -7.64 2.33
N CYS A 11 -21.29 -6.42 2.74
CA CYS A 11 -20.54 -5.42 2.05
C CYS A 11 -19.08 -5.77 2.18
N SER A 12 -18.64 -6.61 1.31
CA SER A 12 -17.22 -6.86 1.19
C SER A 12 -16.64 -5.82 0.27
N SER A 13 -16.80 -4.57 0.62
CA SER A 13 -15.90 -3.61 0.07
C SER A 13 -14.57 -3.98 0.65
N MET A 14 -13.82 -4.70 -0.10
CA MET A 14 -12.46 -5.00 0.25
C MET A 14 -11.68 -3.71 0.15
N PRO A 15 -11.50 -2.99 1.25
CA PRO A 15 -10.61 -1.85 1.21
C PRO A 15 -9.19 -2.29 0.93
N GLY A 16 -8.99 -3.56 0.79
CA GLY A 16 -7.69 -4.06 0.52
C GLY A 16 -7.29 -4.10 -0.93
N VAL A 17 -8.11 -3.61 -1.81
CA VAL A 17 -7.63 -3.37 -3.15
C VAL A 17 -6.75 -2.16 -3.09
N LEU A 18 -5.50 -2.44 -2.86
CA LEU A 18 -4.52 -1.41 -2.56
C LEU A 18 -3.80 -0.94 -3.81
N GLU A 19 -4.26 -1.38 -4.97
CA GLU A 19 -3.70 -0.93 -6.22
C GLU A 19 -3.97 0.54 -6.41
N GLY A 20 -2.89 1.29 -6.54
CA GLY A 20 -2.98 2.68 -6.85
C GLY A 20 -3.47 3.57 -5.72
N ASN A 21 -3.52 3.09 -4.50
CA ASN A 21 -3.97 3.89 -3.38
C ASN A 21 -2.95 4.92 -2.95
N ASP A 22 -3.40 6.15 -2.81
CA ASP A 22 -2.61 7.19 -2.16
C ASP A 22 -2.79 7.05 -0.65
N LEU A 23 -1.75 6.60 0.03
CA LEU A 23 -1.74 6.40 1.47
C LEU A 23 -1.22 7.62 2.24
N SER A 24 -1.12 8.76 1.57
CA SER A 24 -0.61 9.98 2.21
C SER A 24 -1.50 10.46 3.36
N HIS A 25 -2.75 10.04 3.40
CA HIS A 25 -3.68 10.41 4.46
C HIS A 25 -3.40 9.71 5.80
N LEU A 26 -2.55 8.70 5.81
CA LEU A 26 -2.21 8.00 7.03
C LEU A 26 -1.48 8.94 8.00
N SER A 27 -1.72 8.75 9.29
CA SER A 27 -1.14 9.64 10.29
C SER A 27 0.38 9.53 10.32
N LEU A 28 1.03 10.65 10.64
CA LEU A 28 2.48 10.69 10.74
C LEU A 28 3.01 9.76 11.85
N ARG A 29 2.23 9.62 12.92
CA ARG A 29 2.57 8.71 14.02
C ARG A 29 2.60 7.26 13.53
N ASP A 30 1.56 6.87 12.79
CA ASP A 30 1.48 5.51 12.25
C ASP A 30 2.61 5.24 11.27
N LYS A 31 2.96 6.21 10.45
CA LYS A 31 4.07 6.10 9.53
C LYS A 31 5.41 5.91 10.24
N ARG A 32 5.64 6.65 11.31
CA ARG A 32 6.86 6.52 12.09
C ARG A 32 6.94 5.18 12.81
N MET A 33 5.83 4.74 13.38
CA MET A 33 5.77 3.46 14.09
C MET A 33 6.04 2.31 13.12
N SER A 34 5.36 2.32 12.00
CA SER A 34 5.48 1.26 11.00
C SER A 34 6.86 1.24 10.35
N ASP A 35 7.47 2.40 10.15
CA ASP A 35 8.81 2.48 9.57
C ASP A 35 9.85 1.75 10.43
N LYS A 36 9.64 1.72 11.74
CA LYS A 36 10.50 0.99 12.66
C LYS A 36 10.18 -0.49 12.74
N LYS A 37 8.91 -0.86 12.60
CA LYS A 37 8.45 -2.22 12.86
C LYS A 37 8.33 -3.10 11.62
N VAL A 38 8.18 -2.50 10.47
CA VAL A 38 8.10 -3.23 9.20
C VAL A 38 9.45 -3.17 8.52
N LYS A 39 10.02 -4.34 8.26
CA LYS A 39 11.33 -4.45 7.61
C LYS A 39 11.14 -4.56 6.10
N VAL A 40 12.11 -4.03 5.37
CA VAL A 40 12.20 -4.23 3.93
C VAL A 40 13.17 -5.37 3.67
N LEU A 41 12.69 -6.41 3.00
CA LEU A 41 13.48 -7.59 2.70
C LEU A 41 13.86 -7.64 1.24
N ASN A 42 15.13 -7.93 0.96
CA ASN A 42 15.60 -8.12 -0.41
C ASN A 42 15.20 -9.49 -0.95
N GLU A 43 15.12 -10.46 -0.06
CA GLU A 43 14.71 -11.82 -0.40
C GLU A 43 13.59 -12.25 0.53
N ILE A 44 12.62 -12.96 -0.01
CA ILE A 44 11.51 -13.47 0.78
C ILE A 44 11.93 -14.80 1.42
N PRO A 45 11.98 -14.89 2.77
CA PRO A 45 12.32 -16.14 3.42
C PRO A 45 11.30 -17.24 3.10
N ALA A 46 11.78 -18.46 2.97
CA ALA A 46 10.92 -19.59 2.66
C ALA A 46 9.84 -19.84 3.72
N GLN A 47 10.09 -19.43 4.95
CA GLN A 47 9.18 -19.64 6.08
C GLN A 47 8.28 -18.43 6.33
N SER A 48 8.23 -17.49 5.42
CA SER A 48 7.36 -16.34 5.57
C SER A 48 5.94 -16.64 5.13
N GLN A 49 4.99 -15.96 5.76
CA GLN A 49 3.59 -15.98 5.33
C GLN A 49 3.31 -14.74 4.51
N VAL A 50 2.78 -14.93 3.31
CA VAL A 50 2.39 -13.82 2.45
C VAL A 50 0.94 -13.46 2.78
N LEU A 51 0.71 -12.23 3.20
CA LEU A 51 -0.63 -11.73 3.51
C LEU A 51 -1.33 -11.14 2.28
N GLY A 52 -0.58 -10.76 1.27
CA GLY A 52 -1.09 -10.13 0.08
C GLY A 52 -0.13 -9.08 -0.44
N GLN A 53 -0.62 -8.27 -1.36
CA GLN A 53 0.15 -7.16 -1.91
C GLN A 53 -0.32 -5.84 -1.34
N VAL A 54 0.60 -4.91 -1.23
CA VAL A 54 0.33 -3.53 -0.87
C VAL A 54 0.89 -2.64 -1.97
N SER A 55 0.23 -1.55 -2.23
CA SER A 55 0.77 -0.53 -3.14
C SER A 55 0.55 0.84 -2.56
N SER A 56 1.41 1.77 -2.96
CA SER A 56 1.24 3.17 -2.69
C SER A 56 1.49 3.96 -3.96
N GLU A 57 0.84 5.10 -4.08
CA GLU A 57 1.12 5.97 -5.21
C GLU A 57 1.12 7.43 -4.77
N ARG A 58 1.90 8.21 -5.48
CA ARG A 58 2.02 9.64 -5.28
C ARG A 58 1.95 10.36 -6.60
N CYS A 59 1.22 11.45 -6.62
CA CYS A 59 1.09 12.32 -7.76
C CYS A 59 2.26 13.30 -7.80
N GLN A 60 2.89 13.41 -8.96
CA GLN A 60 3.76 14.52 -9.29
C GLN A 60 2.91 15.52 -10.07
N SER A 61 2.68 16.69 -9.50
CA SER A 61 1.69 17.65 -10.03
C SER A 61 2.06 18.21 -11.39
N THR A 62 3.32 18.57 -11.57
CA THR A 62 3.81 19.15 -12.82
C THR A 62 5.20 18.59 -13.15
N ALA A 63 5.65 18.86 -14.38
CA ALA A 63 7.00 18.47 -14.79
C ALA A 63 8.10 19.16 -13.97
N PHE A 64 7.77 20.27 -13.33
CA PHE A 64 8.71 21.08 -12.54
C PHE A 64 8.62 20.76 -11.05
N SER A 65 7.64 19.98 -10.63
CA SER A 65 7.54 19.54 -9.25
C SER A 65 8.58 18.47 -8.95
N ASP A 66 8.99 18.37 -7.69
CA ASP A 66 9.84 17.26 -7.28
C ASP A 66 9.09 15.94 -7.41
N ALA A 67 9.76 14.95 -7.98
CA ALA A 67 9.21 13.60 -8.01
C ALA A 67 9.15 13.03 -6.59
N PRO A 68 8.13 12.24 -6.27
CA PRO A 68 8.08 11.55 -4.99
C PRO A 68 9.31 10.65 -4.81
N LEU A 69 9.86 10.68 -3.61
CA LEU A 69 11.00 9.82 -3.29
C LEU A 69 10.52 8.39 -3.10
N GLU A 70 11.35 7.44 -3.52
CA GLU A 70 11.11 6.03 -3.24
C GLU A 70 10.87 5.79 -1.75
N LYS A 71 11.66 6.44 -0.91
CA LYS A 71 11.50 6.35 0.55
C LYS A 71 10.09 6.72 1.01
N THR A 72 9.50 7.74 0.41
CA THR A 72 8.13 8.15 0.74
C THR A 72 7.13 7.05 0.41
N LEU A 73 7.26 6.46 -0.77
CA LEU A 73 6.39 5.36 -1.17
C LEU A 73 6.56 4.15 -0.25
N LEU A 74 7.78 3.85 0.15
CA LEU A 74 8.06 2.75 1.07
C LEU A 74 7.45 2.99 2.45
N VAL A 75 7.54 4.21 2.97
CA VAL A 75 6.95 4.56 4.26
C VAL A 75 5.44 4.38 4.21
N ASP A 76 4.81 4.81 3.14
CA ASP A 76 3.36 4.64 2.97
C ASP A 76 2.98 3.15 2.94
N MET A 77 3.73 2.34 2.20
CA MET A 77 3.47 0.90 2.14
C MET A 77 3.68 0.21 3.47
N LYS A 78 4.72 0.58 4.20
CA LYS A 78 4.97 0.03 5.53
C LYS A 78 3.84 0.34 6.49
N ALA A 79 3.31 1.56 6.43
CA ALA A 79 2.21 1.97 7.29
C ALA A 79 0.97 1.12 7.04
N GLU A 80 0.63 0.90 5.78
CA GLU A 80 -0.51 0.07 5.43
C GLU A 80 -0.26 -1.40 5.77
N ALA A 81 0.93 -1.90 5.49
CA ALA A 81 1.30 -3.27 5.83
C ALA A 81 1.24 -3.52 7.34
N TYR A 82 1.72 -2.58 8.12
CA TYR A 82 1.66 -2.65 9.57
C TYR A 82 0.20 -2.71 10.06
N ARG A 83 -0.64 -1.86 9.49
CA ARG A 83 -2.07 -1.84 9.83
C ARG A 83 -2.73 -3.19 9.55
N LEU A 84 -2.29 -3.88 8.52
CA LEU A 84 -2.85 -5.17 8.10
C LEU A 84 -2.17 -6.37 8.77
N GLY A 85 -1.25 -6.13 9.69
CA GLY A 85 -0.63 -7.18 10.48
C GLY A 85 0.69 -7.71 9.96
N ALA A 86 1.25 -7.11 8.92
CA ALA A 86 2.56 -7.51 8.40
C ALA A 86 3.69 -6.94 9.24
N ASN A 87 4.81 -7.65 9.27
CA ASN A 87 6.04 -7.15 9.89
C ASN A 87 7.19 -6.99 8.89
N ALA A 88 6.93 -7.27 7.64
CA ALA A 88 7.90 -7.10 6.57
C ALA A 88 7.20 -6.86 5.24
N ILE A 89 7.90 -6.21 4.33
CA ILE A 89 7.51 -6.11 2.93
C ILE A 89 8.69 -6.54 2.06
N GLY A 90 8.39 -7.15 0.94
CA GLY A 90 9.42 -7.62 0.02
C GLY A 90 8.94 -7.61 -1.42
N ASP A 91 9.84 -7.96 -2.34
CA ASP A 91 9.56 -7.97 -3.77
C ASP A 91 9.02 -6.61 -4.26
N ILE A 92 9.75 -5.56 -3.91
CA ILE A 92 9.33 -4.19 -4.19
C ILE A 92 9.52 -3.88 -5.67
N LYS A 93 8.48 -3.36 -6.29
CA LYS A 93 8.49 -2.92 -7.68
C LYS A 93 8.06 -1.47 -7.74
N LEU A 94 8.80 -0.71 -8.52
CA LEU A 94 8.53 0.72 -8.73
C LEU A 94 8.12 0.94 -10.17
N SER A 95 7.14 1.80 -10.37
CA SER A 95 6.70 2.18 -11.70
C SER A 95 6.22 3.62 -11.71
N GLN A 96 6.08 4.16 -12.90
CA GLN A 96 5.50 5.48 -13.09
C GLN A 96 4.68 5.47 -14.37
N ARG A 97 3.66 6.31 -14.41
CA ARG A 97 2.85 6.49 -15.61
C ARG A 97 2.49 7.95 -15.78
N GLY A 98 2.34 8.38 -17.03
CA GLY A 98 1.81 9.70 -17.34
C GLY A 98 0.35 9.78 -16.91
N ALA A 99 -0.03 10.89 -16.32
CA ALA A 99 -1.37 11.05 -15.77
C ALA A 99 -1.91 12.46 -15.98
N MET A 100 -1.57 13.10 -17.09
CA MET A 100 -2.00 14.47 -17.37
C MET A 100 -3.51 14.63 -17.40
N GLY A 101 -4.24 13.62 -17.87
CA GLY A 101 -5.69 13.64 -17.88
C GLY A 101 -6.33 13.46 -16.50
N GLU A 102 -5.53 13.08 -15.49
CA GLU A 102 -5.99 12.86 -14.13
C GLU A 102 -5.53 13.95 -13.17
N GLY A 103 -4.96 15.03 -13.70
CA GLY A 103 -4.49 16.15 -12.87
C GLY A 103 -3.09 15.99 -12.31
N CYS A 104 -2.35 15.00 -12.76
CA CYS A 104 -0.96 14.78 -12.39
C CYS A 104 -0.09 14.75 -13.63
N TRP A 105 1.14 15.20 -13.51
CA TRP A 105 2.13 15.01 -14.58
C TRP A 105 2.49 13.53 -14.70
N ASN A 106 2.89 12.95 -13.59
CA ASN A 106 3.14 11.52 -13.48
C ASN A 106 2.58 11.00 -12.16
N VAL A 107 2.18 9.74 -12.16
CA VAL A 107 1.87 9.02 -10.94
C VAL A 107 2.98 8.00 -10.72
N HIS A 108 3.61 8.07 -9.55
CA HIS A 108 4.65 7.15 -9.12
C HIS A 108 4.03 6.10 -8.21
N THR A 109 4.24 4.84 -8.54
CA THR A 109 3.62 3.72 -7.83
C THR A 109 4.69 2.76 -7.34
N ALA A 110 4.52 2.28 -6.12
CA ALA A 110 5.32 1.19 -5.58
C ALA A 110 4.39 0.06 -5.15
N THR A 111 4.80 -1.15 -5.40
CA THR A 111 4.08 -2.35 -4.95
C THR A 111 5.04 -3.27 -4.22
N ALA A 112 4.51 -4.04 -3.28
CA ALA A 112 5.29 -5.00 -2.53
C ALA A 112 4.38 -6.12 -2.02
N ASN A 113 4.99 -7.23 -1.64
CA ASN A 113 4.29 -8.26 -0.91
C ASN A 113 4.36 -7.95 0.59
N MET A 114 3.25 -8.10 1.27
CA MET A 114 3.18 -8.00 2.72
C MET A 114 3.45 -9.37 3.33
N LEU A 115 4.36 -9.41 4.30
CA LEU A 115 4.85 -10.66 4.86
C LEU A 115 4.77 -10.65 6.37
N VAL A 116 4.55 -11.83 6.94
CA VAL A 116 4.84 -12.09 8.34
C VAL A 116 6.04 -13.03 8.38
N VAL A 117 7.10 -12.57 8.97
CA VAL A 117 8.33 -13.36 9.14
C VAL A 117 8.62 -13.50 10.62
N GLU A 118 9.20 -14.62 10.98
CA GLU A 118 9.59 -14.89 12.36
C GLU A 118 10.96 -14.31 12.69
#